data_169d70aaf3a0aaa0edf963bcb0bfff99
#
_entry.id   169d70aaf3a0aaa0edf963bcb0bfff99
#
_cell.length_a   1.000
_cell.length_b   1.000
_cell.length_c   1.000
_cell.angle_alpha   90.00
_cell.angle_beta   90.00
_cell.angle_gamma   90.00
#
_symmetry.space_group_name_H-M   'P 1'
#
loop_
_entity.id
_entity.type
_entity.pdbx_description
1 polymer ?
#
loop_
_entity_poly.entity_id
_entity_poly.type
_entity_poly.pdbx_seq_one_letter_code
_entity_poly.pdbx_strand_id
1 'polypeptide(L)'
;MEKKLNVVTGGKGYVGFALVKELEARGEKMRLLLRTDSPYFDGIDCEKFMGDVTDPDQLEQAFEGADTVYHIAGVVDITGTKDKQVWNVNYEGTKNVVAACKKCGVKTLIFCSSVDAIPTSEEMNVIREIRSFDPDLLEGAYAKSKASATQYVLDSADESLRVCVVHPSCCIGPYDNNNSSSVGTMLDLYIKGLFPVSMDFGGYNFVDVRDVAKGMVAAAEKGRNGECYILSGYAHTIDEFIRTLAYVCDKKPPVFKLRKSMIVKLLPEIEKVFDALKLPPLLNEYSIRKLCENCNFSCFKAKVELGYDPMTLEESLRDTVAWMKAREEDEKQREEQKEAFAKFAEDLEKLEAKLQKEQEKVQEKFSKKIEKIEEKARKELEKLNKD
;
A
#
# COMPACT_ATOMS: atom_id res chain seq x y z
N MET A 1 -28.86 8.35 -14.23
CA MET A 1 -27.77 7.81 -15.05
C MET A 1 -27.13 6.69 -14.25
N GLU A 2 -26.86 5.58 -14.88
CA GLU A 2 -26.15 4.48 -14.24
C GLU A 2 -24.71 4.93 -13.88
N LYS A 3 -24.24 4.64 -12.66
CA LYS A 3 -22.88 5.04 -12.25
C LYS A 3 -21.86 4.26 -13.07
N LYS A 4 -20.86 4.94 -13.59
CA LYS A 4 -19.74 4.34 -14.32
C LYS A 4 -18.96 3.41 -13.40
N LEU A 5 -18.54 2.24 -13.92
CA LEU A 5 -17.73 1.30 -13.17
C LEU A 5 -16.25 1.65 -13.33
N ASN A 6 -15.59 1.91 -12.21
CA ASN A 6 -14.16 2.13 -12.13
C ASN A 6 -13.47 0.84 -11.67
N VAL A 7 -12.50 0.35 -12.42
CA VAL A 7 -11.68 -0.80 -11.99
C VAL A 7 -10.31 -0.32 -11.54
N VAL A 8 -9.88 -0.76 -10.36
CA VAL A 8 -8.58 -0.39 -9.78
C VAL A 8 -7.71 -1.62 -9.64
N THR A 9 -6.56 -1.63 -10.31
CA THR A 9 -5.51 -2.61 -10.07
C THR A 9 -4.50 -2.04 -9.08
N GLY A 10 -3.98 -2.88 -8.18
CA GLY A 10 -3.03 -2.41 -7.17
C GLY A 10 -3.64 -1.64 -6.02
N GLY A 11 -4.96 -1.75 -5.81
CA GLY A 11 -5.70 -1.03 -4.75
C GLY A 11 -5.19 -1.28 -3.32
N LYS A 12 -4.46 -2.39 -3.07
CA LYS A 12 -3.85 -2.69 -1.76
C LYS A 12 -2.53 -1.94 -1.51
N GLY A 13 -1.91 -1.39 -2.56
CA GLY A 13 -0.69 -0.59 -2.46
C GLY A 13 -0.98 0.82 -1.93
N TYR A 14 0.08 1.56 -1.57
CA TYR A 14 -0.02 2.88 -0.96
C TYR A 14 -0.84 3.87 -1.80
N VAL A 15 -0.42 4.13 -3.05
CA VAL A 15 -1.15 5.00 -3.98
C VAL A 15 -2.52 4.44 -4.34
N GLY A 16 -2.61 3.11 -4.52
CA GLY A 16 -3.88 2.46 -4.88
C GLY A 16 -4.93 2.57 -3.78
N PHE A 17 -4.53 2.42 -2.51
CA PHE A 17 -5.46 2.56 -1.40
C PHE A 17 -5.93 4.01 -1.23
N ALA A 18 -5.04 4.99 -1.42
CA ALA A 18 -5.45 6.40 -1.44
C ALA A 18 -6.47 6.70 -2.54
N LEU A 19 -6.30 6.10 -3.74
CA LEU A 19 -7.30 6.22 -4.82
C LEU A 19 -8.62 5.55 -4.44
N VAL A 20 -8.60 4.37 -3.83
CA VAL A 20 -9.83 3.70 -3.34
C VAL A 20 -10.59 4.61 -2.36
N LYS A 21 -9.87 5.25 -1.43
CA LYS A 21 -10.49 6.19 -0.48
C LYS A 21 -11.05 7.45 -1.16
N GLU A 22 -10.39 7.95 -2.20
CA GLU A 22 -10.89 9.10 -2.98
C GLU A 22 -12.16 8.72 -3.77
N LEU A 23 -12.18 7.54 -4.41
CA LEU A 23 -13.36 7.06 -5.15
C LEU A 23 -14.55 6.77 -4.20
N GLU A 24 -14.27 6.19 -3.02
CA GLU A 24 -15.26 6.00 -1.96
C GLU A 24 -15.88 7.32 -1.51
N ALA A 25 -15.05 8.32 -1.21
CA ALA A 25 -15.51 9.65 -0.77
C ALA A 25 -16.37 10.35 -1.82
N ARG A 26 -16.16 10.05 -3.10
CA ARG A 26 -17.01 10.55 -4.22
C ARG A 26 -18.25 9.69 -4.46
N GLY A 27 -18.39 8.57 -3.75
CA GLY A 27 -19.47 7.62 -3.95
C GLY A 27 -19.45 6.96 -5.33
N GLU A 28 -18.27 6.78 -5.91
CA GLU A 28 -18.07 6.13 -7.20
C GLU A 28 -18.23 4.61 -7.10
N LYS A 29 -18.81 3.98 -8.14
CA LYS A 29 -18.85 2.52 -8.22
C LYS A 29 -17.46 2.00 -8.59
N MET A 30 -16.95 1.04 -7.83
CA MET A 30 -15.62 0.50 -8.07
C MET A 30 -15.52 -1.02 -7.92
N ARG A 31 -14.63 -1.62 -8.72
CA ARG A 31 -14.17 -3.00 -8.63
C ARG A 31 -12.67 -3.01 -8.40
N LEU A 32 -12.20 -3.78 -7.42
CA LEU A 32 -10.79 -3.90 -7.09
C LEU A 32 -10.25 -5.23 -7.60
N LEU A 33 -9.25 -5.19 -8.47
CA LEU A 33 -8.48 -6.39 -8.84
C LEU A 33 -7.41 -6.64 -7.79
N LEU A 34 -7.55 -7.73 -7.03
CA LEU A 34 -6.72 -8.06 -5.87
C LEU A 34 -6.10 -9.44 -6.03
N ARG A 35 -4.81 -9.59 -5.71
CA ARG A 35 -4.15 -10.91 -5.63
C ARG A 35 -4.52 -11.67 -4.35
N THR A 36 -4.81 -10.95 -3.30
CA THR A 36 -5.23 -11.46 -2.00
C THR A 36 -6.19 -10.46 -1.37
N ASP A 37 -7.21 -10.94 -0.69
CA ASP A 37 -8.12 -10.06 0.06
C ASP A 37 -7.38 -9.34 1.20
N SER A 38 -7.99 -8.30 1.72
CA SER A 38 -7.42 -7.49 2.80
C SER A 38 -8.52 -6.88 3.64
N PRO A 39 -8.38 -6.93 4.98
CA PRO A 39 -9.31 -6.26 5.89
C PRO A 39 -9.31 -4.72 5.74
N TYR A 40 -8.36 -4.15 5.02
CA TYR A 40 -8.35 -2.70 4.73
C TYR A 40 -9.54 -2.25 3.88
N PHE A 41 -10.21 -3.18 3.20
CA PHE A 41 -11.41 -2.90 2.39
C PHE A 41 -12.71 -3.21 3.12
N ASP A 42 -12.66 -3.62 4.39
CA ASP A 42 -13.86 -3.89 5.17
C ASP A 42 -14.63 -2.58 5.41
N GLY A 43 -15.91 -2.57 5.09
CA GLY A 43 -16.75 -1.38 5.17
C GLY A 43 -16.66 -0.42 3.97
N ILE A 44 -15.79 -0.69 2.98
CA ILE A 44 -15.75 0.05 1.71
C ILE A 44 -16.71 -0.61 0.73
N ASP A 45 -17.61 0.19 0.14
CA ASP A 45 -18.55 -0.28 -0.91
C ASP A 45 -17.79 -0.50 -2.22
N CYS A 46 -17.28 -1.71 -2.42
CA CYS A 46 -16.55 -2.09 -3.63
C CYS A 46 -16.76 -3.58 -3.98
N GLU A 47 -16.73 -3.88 -5.27
CA GLU A 47 -16.67 -5.25 -5.76
C GLU A 47 -15.21 -5.74 -5.69
N LYS A 48 -14.98 -6.88 -5.05
CA LYS A 48 -13.64 -7.50 -4.99
C LYS A 48 -13.55 -8.61 -6.06
N PHE A 49 -12.58 -8.51 -6.96
CA PHE A 49 -12.26 -9.53 -7.96
C PHE A 49 -10.86 -10.08 -7.69
N MET A 50 -10.77 -11.40 -7.51
CA MET A 50 -9.48 -12.05 -7.24
C MET A 50 -8.76 -12.36 -8.55
N GLY A 51 -7.55 -11.78 -8.74
CA GLY A 51 -6.78 -11.98 -9.96
C GLY A 51 -5.44 -11.24 -9.96
N ASP A 52 -4.63 -11.50 -10.99
CA ASP A 52 -3.30 -10.94 -11.18
C ASP A 52 -3.21 -10.25 -12.56
N VAL A 53 -2.48 -9.15 -12.65
CA VAL A 53 -2.26 -8.42 -13.91
C VAL A 53 -1.43 -9.21 -14.93
N THR A 54 -0.75 -10.26 -14.49
CA THR A 54 0.00 -11.16 -15.36
C THR A 54 -0.86 -12.24 -16.02
N ASP A 55 -2.15 -12.33 -15.66
CA ASP A 55 -3.11 -13.27 -16.22
C ASP A 55 -4.13 -12.53 -17.11
N PRO A 56 -4.05 -12.65 -18.46
CA PRO A 56 -4.96 -11.96 -19.37
C PRO A 56 -6.43 -12.36 -19.22
N ASP A 57 -6.73 -13.62 -18.93
CA ASP A 57 -8.11 -14.10 -18.82
C ASP A 57 -8.80 -13.53 -17.58
N GLN A 58 -8.06 -13.41 -16.46
CA GLN A 58 -8.56 -12.79 -15.25
C GLN A 58 -8.78 -11.28 -15.44
N LEU A 59 -7.91 -10.60 -16.20
CA LEU A 59 -8.08 -9.20 -16.53
C LEU A 59 -9.33 -8.95 -17.38
N GLU A 60 -9.61 -9.76 -18.38
CA GLU A 60 -10.82 -9.63 -19.19
C GLU A 60 -12.08 -9.76 -18.34
N GLN A 61 -12.14 -10.75 -17.46
CA GLN A 61 -13.26 -10.92 -16.54
C GLN A 61 -13.38 -9.73 -15.56
N ALA A 62 -12.25 -9.25 -15.02
CA ALA A 62 -12.24 -8.11 -14.10
C ALA A 62 -12.68 -6.80 -14.77
N PHE A 63 -12.43 -6.63 -16.08
CA PHE A 63 -12.73 -5.40 -16.81
C PHE A 63 -14.07 -5.43 -17.54
N GLU A 64 -14.82 -6.52 -17.46
CA GLU A 64 -16.16 -6.61 -18.02
C GLU A 64 -17.07 -5.49 -17.45
N GLY A 65 -17.63 -4.68 -18.33
CA GLY A 65 -18.49 -3.54 -17.98
C GLY A 65 -17.76 -2.33 -17.40
N ALA A 66 -16.45 -2.29 -17.39
CA ALA A 66 -15.67 -1.15 -16.89
C ALA A 66 -15.70 0.03 -17.87
N ASP A 67 -15.96 1.22 -17.35
CA ASP A 67 -15.79 2.50 -18.08
C ASP A 67 -14.37 3.03 -17.98
N THR A 68 -13.78 2.96 -16.78
CA THR A 68 -12.44 3.47 -16.47
C THR A 68 -11.62 2.42 -15.74
N VAL A 69 -10.38 2.24 -16.16
CA VAL A 69 -9.39 1.42 -15.46
C VAL A 69 -8.28 2.31 -14.92
N TYR A 70 -8.03 2.22 -13.62
CA TYR A 70 -6.88 2.82 -12.94
C TYR A 70 -5.85 1.72 -12.73
N HIS A 71 -4.79 1.75 -13.52
CA HIS A 71 -3.71 0.76 -13.44
C HIS A 71 -2.56 1.28 -12.57
N ILE A 72 -2.53 0.83 -11.31
CA ILE A 72 -1.53 1.21 -10.30
C ILE A 72 -0.65 0.04 -9.93
N ALA A 73 -1.11 -1.19 -10.18
CA ALA A 73 -0.35 -2.40 -9.88
C ALA A 73 1.08 -2.30 -10.41
N GLY A 74 2.04 -2.54 -9.53
CA GLY A 74 3.45 -2.50 -9.87
C GLY A 74 4.30 -2.99 -8.70
N VAL A 75 5.52 -3.38 -9.02
CA VAL A 75 6.55 -3.78 -8.05
C VAL A 75 7.62 -2.71 -8.03
N VAL A 76 7.90 -2.15 -6.86
CA VAL A 76 9.03 -1.26 -6.61
C VAL A 76 10.15 -2.11 -6.01
N ASP A 77 11.28 -2.17 -6.69
CA ASP A 77 12.50 -2.78 -6.17
C ASP A 77 13.71 -1.92 -6.55
N ILE A 78 14.35 -1.35 -5.54
CA ILE A 78 15.54 -0.53 -5.67
C ILE A 78 16.82 -1.31 -5.35
N THR A 79 16.68 -2.60 -5.00
CA THR A 79 17.81 -3.45 -4.62
C THR A 79 18.36 -4.30 -5.76
N GLY A 80 17.60 -4.41 -6.87
CA GLY A 80 17.95 -5.26 -8.02
C GLY A 80 17.76 -6.76 -7.78
N THR A 81 17.16 -7.14 -6.65
CA THR A 81 16.96 -8.55 -6.29
C THR A 81 15.74 -9.19 -6.98
N LYS A 82 14.81 -8.36 -7.50
CA LYS A 82 13.54 -8.79 -8.09
C LYS A 82 13.35 -8.36 -9.54
N ASP A 83 14.41 -8.11 -10.28
CA ASP A 83 14.36 -7.56 -11.64
C ASP A 83 13.38 -8.31 -12.57
N LYS A 84 13.40 -9.63 -12.56
CA LYS A 84 12.47 -10.43 -13.36
C LYS A 84 11.00 -10.17 -12.98
N GLN A 85 10.71 -10.09 -11.68
CA GLN A 85 9.36 -9.80 -11.20
C GLN A 85 8.94 -8.38 -11.55
N VAL A 86 9.85 -7.41 -11.41
CA VAL A 86 9.63 -6.02 -11.81
C VAL A 86 9.23 -5.93 -13.28
N TRP A 87 10.00 -6.53 -14.19
CA TRP A 87 9.67 -6.54 -15.61
C TRP A 87 8.36 -7.26 -15.92
N ASN A 88 8.13 -8.43 -15.33
CA ASN A 88 6.92 -9.20 -15.56
C ASN A 88 5.65 -8.45 -15.13
N VAL A 89 5.67 -7.82 -13.96
CA VAL A 89 4.49 -7.11 -13.44
C VAL A 89 4.36 -5.72 -14.07
N ASN A 90 5.45 -4.93 -14.10
CA ASN A 90 5.37 -3.51 -14.50
C ASN A 90 5.25 -3.34 -16.01
N TYR A 91 5.86 -4.19 -16.81
CA TYR A 91 5.84 -4.07 -18.26
C TYR A 91 4.89 -5.08 -18.91
N GLU A 92 5.10 -6.39 -18.75
CA GLU A 92 4.21 -7.39 -19.36
C GLU A 92 2.80 -7.32 -18.78
N GLY A 93 2.65 -7.13 -17.46
CA GLY A 93 1.36 -6.91 -16.83
C GLY A 93 0.63 -5.67 -17.38
N THR A 94 1.36 -4.56 -17.62
CA THR A 94 0.77 -3.36 -18.24
C THR A 94 0.31 -3.62 -19.68
N LYS A 95 1.05 -4.43 -20.46
CA LYS A 95 0.63 -4.83 -21.82
C LYS A 95 -0.67 -5.63 -21.77
N ASN A 96 -0.79 -6.56 -20.83
CA ASN A 96 -2.02 -7.34 -20.63
C ASN A 96 -3.20 -6.42 -20.26
N VAL A 97 -2.98 -5.45 -19.38
CA VAL A 97 -4.00 -4.46 -18.98
C VAL A 97 -4.48 -3.66 -20.19
N VAL A 98 -3.58 -3.16 -21.03
CA VAL A 98 -3.95 -2.43 -22.25
C VAL A 98 -4.77 -3.32 -23.20
N ALA A 99 -4.33 -4.57 -23.41
CA ALA A 99 -5.03 -5.52 -24.27
C ALA A 99 -6.44 -5.83 -23.75
N ALA A 100 -6.59 -6.08 -22.44
CA ALA A 100 -7.87 -6.31 -21.79
C ALA A 100 -8.78 -5.06 -21.88
N CYS A 101 -8.25 -3.84 -21.66
CA CYS A 101 -9.01 -2.61 -21.84
C CYS A 101 -9.61 -2.50 -23.25
N LYS A 102 -8.81 -2.73 -24.27
CA LYS A 102 -9.28 -2.69 -25.67
C LYS A 102 -10.33 -3.78 -25.95
N LYS A 103 -10.08 -5.00 -25.50
CA LYS A 103 -10.99 -6.14 -25.71
C LYS A 103 -12.34 -5.95 -25.01
N CYS A 104 -12.35 -5.42 -23.79
CA CYS A 104 -13.56 -5.18 -23.01
C CYS A 104 -14.26 -3.84 -23.32
N GLY A 105 -13.71 -3.03 -24.22
CA GLY A 105 -14.29 -1.74 -24.62
C GLY A 105 -14.24 -0.68 -23.54
N VAL A 106 -13.23 -0.75 -22.65
CA VAL A 106 -12.94 0.29 -21.65
C VAL A 106 -12.71 1.63 -22.34
N LYS A 107 -13.31 2.71 -21.82
CA LYS A 107 -13.22 4.04 -22.44
C LYS A 107 -11.97 4.79 -22.04
N THR A 108 -11.50 4.58 -20.81
CA THR A 108 -10.40 5.36 -20.25
C THR A 108 -9.46 4.47 -19.44
N LEU A 109 -8.17 4.58 -19.72
CA LEU A 109 -7.09 3.98 -18.93
C LEU A 109 -6.24 5.09 -18.30
N ILE A 110 -6.16 5.09 -16.97
CA ILE A 110 -5.22 5.93 -16.22
C ILE A 110 -4.09 5.05 -15.73
N PHE A 111 -2.91 5.27 -16.26
CA PHE A 111 -1.71 4.51 -15.88
C PHE A 111 -0.88 5.29 -14.86
N CYS A 112 -0.63 4.68 -13.71
CA CYS A 112 0.27 5.22 -12.70
C CYS A 112 1.71 4.78 -12.99
N SER A 113 2.47 5.68 -13.62
CA SER A 113 3.91 5.55 -13.82
C SER A 113 4.69 6.04 -12.59
N SER A 114 5.80 6.71 -12.76
CA SER A 114 6.62 7.37 -11.73
C SER A 114 7.42 8.48 -12.37
N VAL A 115 7.85 9.47 -11.60
CA VAL A 115 8.87 10.43 -12.05
C VAL A 115 10.21 9.74 -12.35
N ASP A 116 10.48 8.57 -11.79
CA ASP A 116 11.68 7.77 -12.11
C ASP A 116 11.73 7.28 -13.56
N ALA A 117 10.60 7.31 -14.28
CA ALA A 117 10.56 7.04 -15.73
C ALA A 117 11.06 8.21 -16.58
N ILE A 118 11.30 9.37 -15.98
CA ILE A 118 11.76 10.59 -16.66
C ILE A 118 13.25 10.75 -16.41
N PRO A 119 14.11 10.79 -17.45
CA PRO A 119 15.53 11.03 -17.27
C PRO A 119 15.79 12.37 -16.58
N THR A 120 16.68 12.36 -15.60
CA THR A 120 17.11 13.55 -14.87
C THR A 120 18.57 13.87 -15.23
N SER A 121 18.98 15.13 -15.13
CA SER A 121 20.36 15.56 -15.27
C SER A 121 20.85 16.15 -13.94
N GLU A 122 22.16 16.31 -13.79
CA GLU A 122 22.74 17.00 -12.63
C GLU A 122 22.44 18.52 -12.64
N GLU A 123 22.01 19.06 -13.79
CA GLU A 123 21.60 20.45 -13.88
C GLU A 123 20.29 20.68 -13.13
N MET A 124 20.26 21.74 -12.32
CA MET A 124 19.09 22.13 -11.51
C MET A 124 17.97 22.76 -12.34
N ASN A 125 17.70 22.21 -13.50
CA ASN A 125 16.63 22.65 -14.39
C ASN A 125 15.27 22.14 -13.91
N VAL A 126 14.21 22.85 -14.30
CA VAL A 126 12.83 22.39 -14.06
C VAL A 126 12.53 21.20 -14.97
N ILE A 127 12.22 20.06 -14.37
CA ILE A 127 11.84 18.84 -15.08
C ILE A 127 10.34 18.91 -15.42
N ARG A 128 10.02 18.67 -16.69
CA ARG A 128 8.65 18.69 -17.21
C ARG A 128 8.32 17.35 -17.86
N GLU A 129 7.05 17.20 -18.23
CA GLU A 129 6.60 16.04 -18.99
C GLU A 129 7.34 15.94 -20.32
N ILE A 130 7.75 14.72 -20.66
CA ILE A 130 8.36 14.35 -21.94
C ILE A 130 7.37 13.50 -22.75
N ARG A 131 7.65 13.31 -24.04
CA ARG A 131 6.78 12.53 -24.95
C ARG A 131 7.39 11.22 -25.40
N SER A 132 8.67 11.03 -25.15
CA SER A 132 9.41 9.81 -25.53
C SER A 132 10.16 9.29 -24.33
N PHE A 133 9.90 8.05 -23.98
CA PHE A 133 10.46 7.38 -22.81
C PHE A 133 11.42 6.30 -23.27
N ASP A 134 12.71 6.57 -23.20
CA ASP A 134 13.78 5.66 -23.56
C ASP A 134 14.34 4.99 -22.28
N PRO A 135 14.13 3.67 -22.07
CA PRO A 135 14.64 2.98 -20.90
C PRO A 135 16.17 2.93 -20.83
N ASP A 136 16.87 3.08 -21.96
CA ASP A 136 18.34 3.04 -21.97
C ASP A 136 18.98 4.29 -21.35
N LEU A 137 18.23 5.37 -21.21
CA LEU A 137 18.65 6.59 -20.51
C LEU A 137 18.50 6.51 -18.99
N LEU A 138 17.99 5.38 -18.45
CA LEU A 138 17.66 5.21 -17.04
C LEU A 138 18.49 4.10 -16.41
N GLU A 139 18.52 4.08 -15.08
CA GLU A 139 19.18 3.04 -14.31
C GLU A 139 18.20 2.28 -13.41
N GLY A 140 18.47 0.99 -13.24
CA GLY A 140 17.65 0.09 -12.42
C GLY A 140 16.39 -0.43 -13.14
N ALA A 141 16.01 -1.65 -12.81
CA ALA A 141 14.89 -2.34 -13.47
C ALA A 141 13.56 -1.62 -13.27
N TYR A 142 13.36 -1.00 -12.10
CA TYR A 142 12.13 -0.26 -11.81
C TYR A 142 11.93 0.93 -12.76
N ALA A 143 12.89 1.83 -12.84
CA ALA A 143 12.81 3.01 -13.71
C ALA A 143 12.66 2.61 -15.19
N LYS A 144 13.48 1.67 -15.65
CA LYS A 144 13.43 1.14 -17.03
C LYS A 144 12.08 0.52 -17.35
N SER A 145 11.53 -0.32 -16.45
CA SER A 145 10.23 -0.97 -16.67
C SER A 145 9.08 0.05 -16.71
N LYS A 146 9.13 1.08 -15.85
CA LYS A 146 8.14 2.17 -15.86
C LYS A 146 8.22 3.02 -17.13
N ALA A 147 9.42 3.33 -17.62
CA ALA A 147 9.60 4.05 -18.89
C ALA A 147 9.04 3.23 -20.06
N SER A 148 9.44 1.96 -20.17
CA SER A 148 8.95 1.06 -21.23
C SER A 148 7.43 0.91 -21.20
N ALA A 149 6.84 0.74 -20.01
CA ALA A 149 5.40 0.64 -19.84
C ALA A 149 4.69 1.96 -20.19
N THR A 150 5.28 3.10 -19.82
CA THR A 150 4.75 4.43 -20.16
C THR A 150 4.68 4.62 -21.66
N GLN A 151 5.80 4.34 -22.39
CA GLN A 151 5.81 4.46 -23.83
C GLN A 151 4.77 3.55 -24.47
N TYR A 152 4.69 2.28 -24.04
CA TYR A 152 3.71 1.33 -24.55
C TYR A 152 2.25 1.79 -24.35
N VAL A 153 1.93 2.33 -23.17
CA VAL A 153 0.59 2.87 -22.88
C VAL A 153 0.28 4.09 -23.76
N LEU A 154 1.22 5.01 -23.94
CA LEU A 154 1.04 6.18 -24.80
C LEU A 154 0.82 5.78 -26.27
N ASP A 155 1.59 4.82 -26.78
CA ASP A 155 1.49 4.31 -28.15
C ASP A 155 0.17 3.54 -28.39
N SER A 156 -0.49 3.09 -27.30
CA SER A 156 -1.77 2.39 -27.39
C SER A 156 -3.00 3.31 -27.49
N ALA A 157 -2.79 4.63 -27.32
CA ALA A 157 -3.88 5.63 -27.38
C ALA A 157 -4.49 5.69 -28.79
N ASP A 158 -5.81 5.54 -28.86
CA ASP A 158 -6.55 5.64 -30.11
C ASP A 158 -7.98 6.19 -29.86
N GLU A 159 -8.86 6.11 -30.85
CA GLU A 159 -10.25 6.55 -30.74
C GLU A 159 -11.09 5.63 -29.81
N SER A 160 -10.69 4.37 -29.64
CA SER A 160 -11.40 3.39 -28.82
C SER A 160 -11.01 3.42 -27.34
N LEU A 161 -9.76 3.78 -27.04
CA LEU A 161 -9.19 3.82 -25.69
C LEU A 161 -8.44 5.14 -25.45
N ARG A 162 -9.03 6.01 -24.62
CA ARG A 162 -8.35 7.19 -24.10
C ARG A 162 -7.37 6.79 -23.02
N VAL A 163 -6.11 7.19 -23.14
CA VAL A 163 -5.11 6.93 -22.13
C VAL A 163 -4.55 8.24 -21.55
N CYS A 164 -4.33 8.27 -20.24
CA CYS A 164 -3.55 9.31 -19.57
C CYS A 164 -2.54 8.62 -18.65
N VAL A 165 -1.32 9.14 -18.65
CA VAL A 165 -0.28 8.66 -17.75
C VAL A 165 -0.03 9.70 -16.67
N VAL A 166 0.02 9.26 -15.41
CA VAL A 166 0.40 10.11 -14.30
C VAL A 166 1.76 9.69 -13.76
N HIS A 167 2.60 10.67 -13.42
CA HIS A 167 3.94 10.48 -12.87
C HIS A 167 3.98 11.07 -11.46
N PRO A 168 3.61 10.29 -10.41
CA PRO A 168 3.78 10.74 -9.04
C PRO A 168 5.26 10.91 -8.69
N SER A 169 5.57 11.93 -7.89
CA SER A 169 6.86 12.06 -7.22
C SER A 169 6.90 11.24 -5.92
N CYS A 170 7.82 11.53 -5.00
CA CYS A 170 7.96 10.77 -3.76
C CYS A 170 6.73 10.94 -2.86
N CYS A 171 5.90 9.93 -2.79
CA CYS A 171 4.65 9.95 -2.03
C CYS A 171 4.89 9.90 -0.52
N ILE A 172 4.25 10.83 0.19
CA ILE A 172 4.09 10.85 1.65
C ILE A 172 2.59 10.97 1.96
N GLY A 173 2.20 10.86 3.22
CA GLY A 173 0.78 10.99 3.58
C GLY A 173 0.26 9.78 4.37
N PRO A 174 -1.02 9.80 4.78
CA PRO A 174 -1.66 8.67 5.43
C PRO A 174 -1.80 7.48 4.46
N TYR A 175 -2.20 6.32 5.00
CA TYR A 175 -2.55 5.09 4.25
C TYR A 175 -1.39 4.19 3.82
N ASP A 176 -0.14 4.42 4.26
CA ASP A 176 0.92 3.42 4.09
C ASP A 176 0.75 2.27 5.10
N ASN A 177 -0.33 1.50 4.93
CA ASN A 177 -0.77 0.47 5.85
C ASN A 177 0.26 -0.63 6.11
N ASN A 178 1.17 -0.85 5.18
CA ASN A 178 2.17 -1.92 5.25
C ASN A 178 3.59 -1.38 5.54
N ASN A 179 3.75 -0.09 5.84
CA ASN A 179 5.05 0.59 5.87
C ASN A 179 5.88 0.21 4.63
N SER A 180 5.22 0.21 3.47
CA SER A 180 5.78 -0.28 2.21
C SER A 180 6.75 0.72 1.58
N SER A 181 6.67 1.99 1.99
CA SER A 181 7.55 3.04 1.51
C SER A 181 8.77 3.23 2.43
N SER A 182 9.92 3.50 1.81
CA SER A 182 11.14 3.83 2.56
C SER A 182 10.94 5.09 3.42
N VAL A 183 10.15 6.05 2.93
CA VAL A 183 9.82 7.28 3.67
C VAL A 183 8.93 6.97 4.86
N GLY A 184 7.90 6.11 4.71
CA GLY A 184 7.05 5.67 5.81
C GLY A 184 7.85 5.00 6.93
N THR A 185 8.79 4.12 6.57
CA THR A 185 9.72 3.51 7.54
C THR A 185 10.59 4.55 8.24
N MET A 186 11.12 5.52 7.51
CA MET A 186 11.92 6.61 8.09
C MET A 186 11.10 7.46 9.06
N LEU A 187 9.85 7.78 8.72
CA LEU A 187 8.92 8.51 9.59
C LEU A 187 8.66 7.75 10.88
N ASP A 188 8.38 6.44 10.79
CA ASP A 188 8.15 5.57 11.95
C ASP A 188 9.36 5.55 12.89
N LEU A 189 10.57 5.35 12.34
CA LEU A 189 11.81 5.39 13.11
C LEU A 189 12.04 6.75 13.76
N TYR A 190 11.73 7.86 13.07
CA TYR A 190 11.87 9.20 13.62
C TYR A 190 10.88 9.46 14.76
N ILE A 191 9.61 9.08 14.57
CA ILE A 191 8.57 9.22 15.60
C ILE A 191 8.94 8.44 16.87
N LYS A 192 9.50 7.23 16.70
CA LYS A 192 10.00 6.39 17.80
C LYS A 192 11.32 6.85 18.41
N GLY A 193 11.94 7.91 17.86
CA GLY A 193 13.21 8.45 18.36
C GLY A 193 14.45 7.61 18.00
N LEU A 194 14.31 6.70 17.06
CA LEU A 194 15.38 5.79 16.60
C LEU A 194 16.20 6.37 15.45
N PHE A 195 15.81 7.52 14.89
CA PHE A 195 16.50 8.18 13.79
C PHE A 195 16.78 9.66 14.11
N PRO A 196 17.72 9.98 15.00
CA PRO A 196 17.97 11.35 15.50
C PRO A 196 18.99 12.13 14.65
N VAL A 197 19.07 11.85 13.34
CA VAL A 197 20.07 12.46 12.44
C VAL A 197 19.40 13.14 11.26
N SER A 198 20.07 14.15 10.69
CA SER A 198 19.74 14.78 9.42
C SER A 198 20.88 14.60 8.42
N MET A 199 20.72 15.08 7.18
CA MET A 199 21.73 15.05 6.14
C MET A 199 21.95 16.46 5.61
N ASP A 200 23.22 16.81 5.29
CA ASP A 200 23.58 18.11 4.69
C ASP A 200 23.53 18.09 3.17
N PHE A 201 23.00 17.02 2.58
CA PHE A 201 22.90 16.82 1.13
C PHE A 201 21.61 16.09 0.77
N GLY A 202 21.28 16.16 -0.50
CA GLY A 202 20.17 15.42 -1.09
C GLY A 202 18.80 16.00 -0.79
N GLY A 203 17.83 15.54 -1.56
CA GLY A 203 16.44 15.94 -1.42
C GLY A 203 15.52 15.08 -2.29
N TYR A 204 14.23 15.27 -2.08
CA TYR A 204 13.19 14.71 -2.93
C TYR A 204 12.11 15.75 -3.21
N ASN A 205 11.36 15.51 -4.27
CA ASN A 205 10.07 16.16 -4.46
C ASN A 205 9.02 15.34 -3.73
N PHE A 206 8.46 15.89 -2.65
CA PHE A 206 7.46 15.20 -1.84
C PHE A 206 6.06 15.62 -2.25
N VAL A 207 5.15 14.64 -2.36
CA VAL A 207 3.74 14.85 -2.71
C VAL A 207 2.86 14.04 -1.77
N ASP A 208 1.73 14.62 -1.37
CA ASP A 208 0.74 13.86 -0.60
C ASP A 208 0.05 12.81 -1.48
N VAL A 209 -0.03 11.60 -0.99
CA VAL A 209 -0.65 10.47 -1.71
C VAL A 209 -2.14 10.72 -2.04
N ARG A 210 -2.83 11.52 -1.23
CA ARG A 210 -4.22 11.93 -1.47
C ARG A 210 -4.33 12.90 -2.65
N ASP A 211 -3.34 13.77 -2.83
CA ASP A 211 -3.30 14.66 -3.98
C ASP A 211 -2.98 13.89 -5.27
N VAL A 212 -2.11 12.87 -5.19
CA VAL A 212 -1.92 11.93 -6.30
C VAL A 212 -3.24 11.25 -6.67
N ALA A 213 -3.99 10.75 -5.69
CA ALA A 213 -5.30 10.13 -5.91
C ALA A 213 -6.30 11.10 -6.59
N LYS A 214 -6.43 12.32 -6.08
CA LYS A 214 -7.26 13.38 -6.70
C LYS A 214 -6.79 13.72 -8.12
N GLY A 215 -5.46 13.80 -8.33
CA GLY A 215 -4.87 14.04 -9.64
C GLY A 215 -5.17 12.92 -10.64
N MET A 216 -5.19 11.66 -10.21
CA MET A 216 -5.58 10.52 -11.04
C MET A 216 -7.06 10.59 -11.45
N VAL A 217 -7.95 10.92 -10.51
CA VAL A 217 -9.38 11.11 -10.83
C VAL A 217 -9.56 12.29 -11.78
N ALA A 218 -8.90 13.41 -11.53
CA ALA A 218 -8.94 14.56 -12.41
C ALA A 218 -8.39 14.26 -13.83
N ALA A 219 -7.36 13.41 -13.94
CA ALA A 219 -6.85 12.93 -15.23
C ALA A 219 -7.88 12.04 -15.97
N ALA A 220 -8.66 11.24 -15.24
CA ALA A 220 -9.76 10.47 -15.83
C ALA A 220 -10.91 11.36 -16.32
N GLU A 221 -11.19 12.46 -15.65
CA GLU A 221 -12.26 13.39 -16.00
C GLU A 221 -11.86 14.37 -17.11
N LYS A 222 -10.67 14.97 -17.04
CA LYS A 222 -10.23 16.14 -17.81
C LYS A 222 -9.00 15.91 -18.67
N GLY A 223 -8.23 14.84 -18.39
CA GLY A 223 -6.96 14.58 -19.06
C GLY A 223 -7.14 14.38 -20.58
N ARG A 224 -6.17 14.88 -21.34
CA ARG A 224 -6.18 14.72 -22.80
C ARG A 224 -5.65 13.34 -23.19
N ASN A 225 -6.20 12.77 -24.25
CA ASN A 225 -5.76 11.47 -24.75
C ASN A 225 -4.28 11.49 -25.17
N GLY A 226 -3.52 10.48 -24.74
CA GLY A 226 -2.10 10.33 -25.04
C GLY A 226 -1.18 11.30 -24.30
N GLU A 227 -1.62 11.89 -23.19
CA GLU A 227 -0.84 12.88 -22.45
C GLU A 227 -0.36 12.37 -21.09
N CYS A 228 0.81 12.90 -20.69
CA CYS A 228 1.41 12.68 -19.38
C CYS A 228 1.15 13.86 -18.46
N TYR A 229 1.02 13.59 -17.16
CA TYR A 229 0.87 14.60 -16.11
C TYR A 229 1.78 14.25 -14.93
N ILE A 230 2.72 15.14 -14.62
CA ILE A 230 3.53 15.01 -13.39
C ILE A 230 2.66 15.44 -12.21
N LEU A 231 2.43 14.52 -11.28
CA LEU A 231 1.73 14.77 -10.02
C LEU A 231 2.78 14.91 -8.91
N SER A 232 3.45 16.04 -8.89
CA SER A 232 4.48 16.38 -7.92
C SER A 232 3.95 17.38 -6.88
N GLY A 233 4.59 17.41 -5.70
CA GLY A 233 4.43 18.48 -4.74
C GLY A 233 5.59 19.47 -4.84
N TYR A 234 6.37 19.56 -3.76
CA TYR A 234 7.47 20.53 -3.66
C TYR A 234 8.80 19.80 -3.42
N ALA A 235 9.87 20.34 -4.04
CA ALA A 235 11.23 19.86 -3.79
C ALA A 235 11.73 20.39 -2.44
N HIS A 236 12.21 19.48 -1.59
CA HIS A 236 12.77 19.79 -0.29
C HIS A 236 14.06 19.01 -0.07
N THR A 237 15.02 19.64 0.58
CA THR A 237 16.20 18.93 1.07
C THR A 237 15.80 17.97 2.21
N ILE A 238 16.62 16.96 2.44
CA ILE A 238 16.40 16.05 3.60
C ILE A 238 16.44 16.83 4.93
N ASP A 239 17.29 17.84 5.04
CA ASP A 239 17.31 18.67 6.26
C ASP A 239 16.01 19.45 6.47
N GLU A 240 15.45 20.06 5.43
CA GLU A 240 14.14 20.73 5.49
C GLU A 240 13.03 19.76 5.88
N PHE A 241 13.01 18.58 5.25
CA PHE A 241 12.04 17.53 5.56
C PHE A 241 12.11 17.12 7.04
N ILE A 242 13.30 16.82 7.56
CA ILE A 242 13.49 16.40 8.97
C ILE A 242 13.16 17.54 9.93
N ARG A 243 13.47 18.81 9.59
CA ARG A 243 13.09 19.97 10.41
C ARG A 243 11.59 20.17 10.46
N THR A 244 10.90 20.05 9.35
CA THR A 244 9.44 20.11 9.28
C THR A 244 8.81 18.97 10.06
N LEU A 245 9.34 17.76 9.93
CA LEU A 245 8.89 16.61 10.72
C LEU A 245 9.09 16.82 12.24
N ALA A 246 10.25 17.37 12.64
CA ALA A 246 10.53 17.70 14.03
C ALA A 246 9.49 18.70 14.58
N TYR A 247 9.20 19.73 13.80
CA TYR A 247 8.19 20.75 14.16
C TYR A 247 6.80 20.12 14.32
N VAL A 248 6.38 19.29 13.37
CA VAL A 248 5.08 18.60 13.42
C VAL A 248 4.97 17.62 14.60
N CYS A 249 6.09 16.99 14.97
CA CYS A 249 6.16 16.07 16.12
C CYS A 249 6.34 16.77 17.48
N ASP A 250 6.41 18.11 17.52
CA ASP A 250 6.78 18.89 18.71
C ASP A 250 8.11 18.43 19.33
N LYS A 251 9.09 18.14 18.46
CA LYS A 251 10.45 17.71 18.81
C LYS A 251 11.47 18.74 18.36
N LYS A 252 12.62 18.75 19.04
CA LYS A 252 13.77 19.53 18.56
C LYS A 252 14.38 18.86 17.33
N PRO A 253 14.68 19.61 16.26
CA PRO A 253 15.34 19.04 15.10
C PRO A 253 16.75 18.53 15.47
N PRO A 254 17.25 17.47 14.79
CA PRO A 254 18.60 16.98 14.98
C PRO A 254 19.63 18.08 14.75
N VAL A 255 20.57 18.21 15.68
CA VAL A 255 21.69 19.17 15.56
C VAL A 255 22.79 18.59 14.65
N PHE A 256 22.97 17.28 14.69
CA PHE A 256 24.00 16.59 13.93
C PHE A 256 23.53 16.28 12.50
N LYS A 257 24.32 16.70 11.52
CA LYS A 257 24.08 16.41 10.11
C LYS A 257 25.14 15.49 9.55
N LEU A 258 24.71 14.43 8.91
CA LEU A 258 25.60 13.50 8.23
C LEU A 258 25.99 14.07 6.86
N ARG A 259 27.31 14.09 6.59
CA ARG A 259 27.84 14.45 5.27
C ARG A 259 27.82 13.27 4.33
N LYS A 260 27.62 13.50 3.03
CA LYS A 260 27.66 12.44 2.00
C LYS A 260 28.87 11.54 2.13
N SER A 261 30.08 12.12 2.30
CA SER A 261 31.33 11.37 2.44
C SER A 261 31.38 10.48 3.69
N MET A 262 30.68 10.84 4.77
CA MET A 262 30.59 10.02 5.98
C MET A 262 29.66 8.84 5.75
N ILE A 263 28.48 9.07 5.14
CA ILE A 263 27.51 8.01 4.85
C ILE A 263 28.11 6.99 3.91
N VAL A 264 28.74 7.41 2.81
CA VAL A 264 29.38 6.48 1.86
C VAL A 264 30.43 5.59 2.54
N LYS A 265 31.24 6.15 3.46
CA LYS A 265 32.23 5.36 4.20
C LYS A 265 31.61 4.37 5.21
N LEU A 266 30.48 4.73 5.81
CA LEU A 266 29.80 3.93 6.83
C LEU A 266 28.74 3.01 6.25
N LEU A 267 28.46 3.10 4.94
CA LEU A 267 27.39 2.38 4.29
C LEU A 267 27.38 0.87 4.57
N PRO A 268 28.53 0.14 4.50
CA PRO A 268 28.54 -1.30 4.80
C PRO A 268 28.15 -1.62 6.25
N GLU A 269 28.46 -0.74 7.18
CA GLU A 269 28.10 -0.93 8.59
C GLU A 269 26.62 -0.55 8.84
N ILE A 270 26.13 0.47 8.15
CA ILE A 270 24.73 0.86 8.19
C ILE A 270 23.85 -0.28 7.64
N GLU A 271 24.20 -0.87 6.50
CA GLU A 271 23.49 -2.00 5.91
C GLU A 271 23.42 -3.19 6.86
N LYS A 272 24.52 -3.55 7.52
CA LYS A 272 24.53 -4.63 8.54
C LYS A 272 23.58 -4.35 9.71
N VAL A 273 23.48 -3.09 10.15
CA VAL A 273 22.57 -2.71 11.22
C VAL A 273 21.12 -2.84 10.76
N PHE A 274 20.78 -2.39 9.53
CA PHE A 274 19.43 -2.56 8.98
C PHE A 274 19.05 -4.03 8.81
N ASP A 275 19.99 -4.87 8.34
CA ASP A 275 19.80 -6.32 8.21
C ASP A 275 19.57 -6.98 9.59
N ALA A 276 20.39 -6.64 10.57
CA ALA A 276 20.27 -7.18 11.94
C ALA A 276 18.93 -6.82 12.59
N LEU A 277 18.43 -5.62 12.32
CA LEU A 277 17.13 -5.12 12.79
C LEU A 277 15.95 -5.55 11.91
N LYS A 278 16.21 -6.28 10.80
CA LYS A 278 15.22 -6.67 9.79
C LYS A 278 14.44 -5.46 9.24
N LEU A 279 15.09 -4.32 9.16
CA LEU A 279 14.54 -3.10 8.56
C LEU A 279 14.83 -3.09 7.05
N PRO A 280 13.95 -2.49 6.25
CA PRO A 280 14.23 -2.31 4.83
C PRO A 280 15.49 -1.44 4.65
N PRO A 281 16.30 -1.67 3.60
CA PRO A 281 17.50 -0.88 3.33
C PRO A 281 17.12 0.55 2.92
N LEU A 282 17.04 1.46 3.90
CA LEU A 282 16.72 2.87 3.66
C LEU A 282 17.85 3.61 2.94
N LEU A 283 19.09 3.19 3.20
CA LEU A 283 20.29 3.78 2.62
C LEU A 283 21.09 2.67 1.95
N ASN A 284 21.26 2.78 0.65
CA ASN A 284 22.17 2.01 -0.19
C ASN A 284 22.81 2.94 -1.24
N GLU A 285 23.72 2.44 -2.04
CA GLU A 285 24.41 3.25 -3.04
C GLU A 285 23.43 3.89 -4.04
N TYR A 286 22.42 3.13 -4.47
CA TYR A 286 21.37 3.62 -5.38
C TYR A 286 20.56 4.76 -4.75
N SER A 287 20.09 4.59 -3.50
CA SER A 287 19.28 5.61 -2.82
C SER A 287 20.08 6.90 -2.54
N ILE A 288 21.37 6.79 -2.19
CA ILE A 288 22.25 7.95 -2.00
C ILE A 288 22.44 8.71 -3.31
N ARG A 289 22.60 8.01 -4.43
CA ARG A 289 22.71 8.63 -5.75
C ARG A 289 21.41 9.34 -6.11
N LYS A 290 20.26 8.66 -5.97
CA LYS A 290 18.93 9.23 -6.21
C LYS A 290 18.66 10.49 -5.39
N LEU A 291 19.07 10.49 -4.11
CA LEU A 291 18.98 11.69 -3.26
C LEU A 291 19.74 12.90 -3.81
N CYS A 292 20.80 12.68 -4.60
CA CYS A 292 21.62 13.75 -5.16
C CYS A 292 21.19 14.19 -6.56
N GLU A 293 20.25 13.48 -7.20
CA GLU A 293 19.71 13.85 -8.50
C GLU A 293 18.80 15.08 -8.39
N ASN A 294 18.60 15.74 -9.54
CA ASN A 294 17.65 16.84 -9.63
C ASN A 294 16.21 16.31 -9.38
N CYS A 295 15.53 16.87 -8.41
CA CYS A 295 14.15 16.52 -8.05
C CYS A 295 13.15 17.68 -8.28
N ASN A 296 13.52 18.67 -9.09
CA ASN A 296 12.68 19.84 -9.37
C ASN A 296 11.61 19.55 -10.42
N PHE A 297 10.71 18.60 -10.13
CA PHE A 297 9.60 18.22 -11.01
C PHE A 297 8.48 19.26 -10.98
N SER A 298 8.00 19.66 -12.15
CA SER A 298 6.95 20.66 -12.31
C SER A 298 5.59 20.00 -12.50
N CYS A 299 4.64 20.30 -11.60
CA CYS A 299 3.22 19.94 -11.79
C CYS A 299 2.41 21.02 -12.53
N PHE A 300 3.09 21.99 -13.17
CA PHE A 300 2.41 23.13 -13.79
C PHE A 300 1.33 22.71 -14.80
N LYS A 301 1.61 21.71 -15.65
CA LYS A 301 0.63 21.19 -16.60
C LYS A 301 -0.58 20.58 -15.91
N ALA A 302 -0.38 19.78 -14.84
CA ALA A 302 -1.47 19.23 -14.05
C ALA A 302 -2.31 20.34 -13.37
N LYS A 303 -1.67 21.40 -12.86
CA LYS A 303 -2.37 22.56 -12.29
C LYS A 303 -3.28 23.23 -13.32
N VAL A 304 -2.78 23.48 -14.52
CA VAL A 304 -3.53 24.21 -15.58
C VAL A 304 -4.63 23.35 -16.19
N GLU A 305 -4.34 22.09 -16.50
CA GLU A 305 -5.27 21.25 -17.28
C GLU A 305 -6.22 20.42 -16.38
N LEU A 306 -5.76 20.02 -15.21
CA LEU A 306 -6.54 19.15 -14.32
C LEU A 306 -7.15 19.91 -13.12
N GLY A 307 -6.62 21.10 -12.80
CA GLY A 307 -6.95 21.81 -11.55
C GLY A 307 -6.24 21.19 -10.34
N TYR A 308 -5.10 20.57 -10.56
CA TYR A 308 -4.28 19.96 -9.52
C TYR A 308 -3.68 21.02 -8.58
N ASP A 309 -3.80 20.82 -7.27
CA ASP A 309 -3.25 21.73 -6.26
C ASP A 309 -2.71 20.92 -5.07
N PRO A 310 -1.38 20.65 -5.04
CA PRO A 310 -0.79 19.80 -4.00
C PRO A 310 -0.67 20.56 -2.67
N MET A 311 -0.91 19.83 -1.58
CA MET A 311 -0.69 20.28 -0.21
C MET A 311 0.79 20.61 0.04
N THR A 312 1.04 21.44 1.05
CA THR A 312 2.39 21.71 1.54
C THR A 312 2.98 20.50 2.27
N LEU A 313 4.31 20.46 2.38
CA LEU A 313 5.01 19.40 3.12
C LEU A 313 4.54 19.35 4.59
N GLU A 314 4.33 20.50 5.22
CA GLU A 314 3.91 20.59 6.61
C GLU A 314 2.52 19.98 6.82
N GLU A 315 1.54 20.36 5.98
CA GLU A 315 0.17 19.80 6.03
C GLU A 315 0.17 18.29 5.86
N SER A 316 0.89 17.79 4.85
CA SER A 316 1.00 16.35 4.58
C SER A 316 1.66 15.59 5.73
N LEU A 317 2.76 16.11 6.30
CA LEU A 317 3.44 15.48 7.42
C LEU A 317 2.58 15.50 8.69
N ARG A 318 1.83 16.57 8.94
CA ARG A 318 0.93 16.69 10.10
C ARG A 318 -0.13 15.57 10.06
N ASP A 319 -0.78 15.41 8.93
CA ASP A 319 -1.79 14.37 8.74
C ASP A 319 -1.20 12.96 8.77
N THR A 320 0.00 12.79 8.19
CA THR A 320 0.73 11.51 8.20
C THR A 320 1.06 11.08 9.63
N VAL A 321 1.63 11.98 10.42
CA VAL A 321 2.01 11.70 11.83
C VAL A 321 0.77 11.42 12.67
N ALA A 322 -0.31 12.18 12.48
CA ALA A 322 -1.58 11.94 13.16
C ALA A 322 -2.15 10.56 12.84
N TRP A 323 -2.15 10.19 11.55
CA TRP A 323 -2.61 8.88 11.09
C TRP A 323 -1.74 7.73 11.62
N MET A 324 -0.41 7.88 11.62
CA MET A 324 0.51 6.85 12.14
C MET A 324 0.28 6.60 13.64
N LYS A 325 0.10 7.66 14.43
CA LYS A 325 -0.20 7.55 15.87
C LYS A 325 -1.54 6.87 16.13
N ALA A 326 -2.58 7.26 15.40
CA ALA A 326 -3.91 6.64 15.53
C ALA A 326 -3.86 5.15 15.16
N ARG A 327 -3.14 4.78 14.10
CA ARG A 327 -2.96 3.38 13.69
C ARG A 327 -2.25 2.56 14.77
N GLU A 328 -1.17 3.08 15.36
CA GLU A 328 -0.43 2.39 16.42
C GLU A 328 -1.32 2.16 17.66
N GLU A 329 -2.17 3.12 17.99
CA GLU A 329 -3.13 3.02 19.10
C GLU A 329 -4.22 1.98 18.81
N ASP A 330 -4.77 1.97 17.59
CA ASP A 330 -5.73 0.96 17.14
C ASP A 330 -5.12 -0.46 17.12
N GLU A 331 -3.90 -0.62 16.64
CA GLU A 331 -3.19 -1.91 16.63
C GLU A 331 -2.98 -2.42 18.06
N LYS A 332 -2.57 -1.57 18.99
CA LYS A 332 -2.42 -1.91 20.40
C LYS A 332 -3.74 -2.33 21.03
N GLN A 333 -4.82 -1.60 20.80
CA GLN A 333 -6.14 -1.95 21.31
C GLN A 333 -6.63 -3.30 20.76
N ARG A 334 -6.38 -3.58 19.47
CA ARG A 334 -6.73 -4.88 18.87
C ARG A 334 -5.94 -6.04 19.47
N GLU A 335 -4.66 -5.86 19.77
CA GLU A 335 -3.86 -6.88 20.45
C GLU A 335 -4.36 -7.12 21.88
N GLU A 336 -4.63 -6.06 22.64
CA GLU A 336 -5.20 -6.17 23.99
C GLU A 336 -6.56 -6.90 23.97
N GLN A 337 -7.42 -6.63 22.98
CA GLN A 337 -8.69 -7.34 22.78
C GLN A 337 -8.47 -8.83 22.45
N LYS A 338 -7.54 -9.15 21.56
CA LYS A 338 -7.21 -10.54 21.21
C LYS A 338 -6.74 -11.34 22.43
N GLU A 339 -5.83 -10.74 23.24
CA GLU A 339 -5.36 -11.35 24.47
C GLU A 339 -6.51 -11.59 25.47
N ALA A 340 -7.41 -10.61 25.61
CA ALA A 340 -8.59 -10.74 26.47
C ALA A 340 -9.54 -11.85 25.98
N PHE A 341 -9.77 -11.95 24.67
CA PHE A 341 -10.58 -13.03 24.08
C PHE A 341 -9.92 -14.41 24.24
N ALA A 342 -8.61 -14.51 24.04
CA ALA A 342 -7.88 -15.77 24.24
C ALA A 342 -7.98 -16.24 25.70
N LYS A 343 -7.82 -15.33 26.66
CA LYS A 343 -8.01 -15.64 28.08
C LYS A 343 -9.42 -16.08 28.40
N PHE A 344 -10.43 -15.40 27.84
CA PHE A 344 -11.83 -15.78 28.04
C PHE A 344 -12.13 -17.16 27.47
N ALA A 345 -11.60 -17.51 26.29
CA ALA A 345 -11.74 -18.85 25.70
C ALA A 345 -11.11 -19.93 26.59
N GLU A 346 -9.89 -19.68 27.11
CA GLU A 346 -9.25 -20.62 28.08
C GLU A 346 -10.05 -20.82 29.37
N ASP A 347 -10.65 -19.75 29.89
CA ASP A 347 -11.49 -19.83 31.11
C ASP A 347 -12.81 -20.58 30.84
N LEU A 348 -13.39 -20.45 29.63
CA LEU A 348 -14.55 -21.27 29.21
C LEU A 348 -14.20 -22.74 29.11
N GLU A 349 -13.10 -23.12 28.49
CA GLU A 349 -12.64 -24.51 28.40
C GLU A 349 -12.46 -25.13 29.81
N LYS A 350 -11.88 -24.38 30.75
CA LYS A 350 -11.70 -24.82 32.13
C LYS A 350 -13.06 -25.05 32.85
N LEU A 351 -14.05 -24.20 32.57
CA LEU A 351 -15.38 -24.30 33.12
C LEU A 351 -16.12 -25.50 32.55
N GLU A 352 -16.05 -25.72 31.25
CA GLU A 352 -16.64 -26.88 30.57
C GLU A 352 -16.05 -28.19 31.10
N ALA A 353 -14.75 -28.28 31.27
CA ALA A 353 -14.08 -29.45 31.84
C ALA A 353 -14.49 -29.71 33.29
N LYS A 354 -14.75 -28.65 34.08
CA LYS A 354 -15.31 -28.83 35.46
C LYS A 354 -16.75 -29.33 35.43
N LEU A 355 -17.59 -28.78 34.57
CA LEU A 355 -18.99 -29.23 34.41
C LEU A 355 -19.07 -30.70 33.97
N GLN A 356 -18.24 -31.10 33.03
CA GLN A 356 -18.19 -32.50 32.58
C GLN A 356 -17.81 -33.47 33.71
N LYS A 357 -16.81 -33.14 34.53
CA LYS A 357 -16.42 -33.92 35.70
C LYS A 357 -17.53 -34.00 36.75
N GLU A 358 -18.31 -32.95 36.96
CA GLU A 358 -19.45 -32.98 37.87
C GLU A 358 -20.59 -33.83 37.30
N GLN A 359 -20.90 -33.76 36.01
CA GLN A 359 -21.88 -34.62 35.35
C GLN A 359 -21.51 -36.09 35.47
N GLU A 360 -20.27 -36.48 35.25
CA GLU A 360 -19.77 -37.85 35.42
C GLU A 360 -19.97 -38.35 36.85
N LYS A 361 -19.63 -37.53 37.86
CA LYS A 361 -19.86 -37.88 39.28
C LYS A 361 -21.33 -38.06 39.63
N VAL A 362 -22.20 -37.24 39.06
CA VAL A 362 -23.65 -37.37 39.26
C VAL A 362 -24.15 -38.64 38.59
N GLN A 363 -23.71 -38.94 37.39
CA GLN A 363 -24.09 -40.13 36.64
C GLN A 363 -23.67 -41.42 37.36
N GLU A 364 -22.44 -41.46 37.89
CA GLU A 364 -21.93 -42.57 38.69
C GLU A 364 -22.76 -42.79 39.98
N LYS A 365 -23.14 -41.71 40.68
CA LYS A 365 -24.00 -41.80 41.85
C LYS A 365 -25.40 -42.35 41.52
N PHE A 366 -25.95 -41.95 40.38
CA PHE A 366 -27.26 -42.46 39.92
C PHE A 366 -27.17 -43.94 39.54
N SER A 367 -26.16 -44.36 38.79
CA SER A 367 -25.94 -45.78 38.43
C SER A 367 -25.82 -46.67 39.66
N LYS A 368 -25.02 -46.27 40.65
CA LYS A 368 -24.92 -47.01 41.93
C LYS A 368 -26.26 -47.09 42.72
N LYS A 369 -27.11 -46.07 42.60
CA LYS A 369 -28.46 -46.15 43.24
C LYS A 369 -29.39 -47.09 42.47
N ILE A 370 -29.35 -47.08 41.15
CA ILE A 370 -30.14 -47.95 40.27
C ILE A 370 -29.77 -49.42 40.57
N GLU A 371 -28.50 -49.79 40.60
CA GLU A 371 -27.97 -51.12 40.87
C GLU A 371 -28.49 -51.63 42.24
N LYS A 372 -28.48 -50.76 43.28
CA LYS A 372 -29.04 -51.13 44.62
C LYS A 372 -30.54 -51.37 44.60
N ILE A 373 -31.27 -50.64 43.80
CA ILE A 373 -32.74 -50.84 43.66
C ILE A 373 -33.03 -52.14 42.91
N GLU A 374 -32.29 -52.41 41.84
CA GLU A 374 -32.38 -53.64 41.05
C GLU A 374 -32.03 -54.89 41.89
N GLU A 375 -30.98 -54.81 42.71
CA GLU A 375 -30.60 -55.89 43.61
C GLU A 375 -31.67 -56.15 44.67
N LYS A 376 -32.31 -55.11 45.24
CA LYS A 376 -33.42 -55.23 46.16
C LYS A 376 -34.66 -55.87 45.52
N ALA A 377 -34.99 -55.41 44.31
CA ALA A 377 -36.11 -55.96 43.55
C ALA A 377 -35.91 -57.44 43.21
N ARG A 378 -34.70 -57.87 42.84
CA ARG A 378 -34.34 -59.27 42.61
C ARG A 378 -34.51 -60.10 43.86
N LYS A 379 -34.04 -59.65 45.03
CA LYS A 379 -34.18 -60.35 46.30
C LYS A 379 -35.68 -60.50 46.77
N GLU A 380 -36.51 -59.51 46.45
CA GLU A 380 -37.95 -59.58 46.71
C GLU A 380 -38.66 -60.52 45.74
N LEU A 381 -38.35 -60.52 44.48
CA LEU A 381 -38.86 -61.47 43.49
C LEU A 381 -38.44 -62.92 43.78
N GLU A 382 -37.25 -63.20 44.28
CA GLU A 382 -36.78 -64.53 44.69
C GLU A 382 -37.52 -65.03 45.95
N LYS A 383 -38.01 -64.16 46.83
CA LYS A 383 -38.83 -64.51 47.96
C LYS A 383 -40.25 -64.86 47.55
N LEU A 384 -40.84 -64.08 46.62
CA LEU A 384 -42.17 -64.33 46.08
C LEU A 384 -42.30 -65.58 45.23
N ASN A 385 -41.23 -66.10 44.66
CA ASN A 385 -41.18 -67.34 43.88
C ASN A 385 -40.90 -68.60 44.76
N LYS A 386 -40.72 -68.49 46.07
CA LYS A 386 -40.49 -69.60 47.00
C LYS A 386 -41.67 -69.96 47.88
N ASP A 387 -42.72 -69.15 47.81
CA ASP A 387 -44.06 -69.44 48.39
C ASP A 387 -44.97 -69.91 47.21
#